data_ac702a4957879249a48824333ec79436
#
_entry.id   ac702a4957879249a48824333ec79436
#
_cell.length_a   1.000
_cell.length_b   1.000
_cell.length_c   1.000
_cell.angle_alpha   90.00
_cell.angle_beta   90.00
_cell.angle_gamma   90.00
#
_symmetry.space_group_name_H-M   'P 1'
#
loop_
_entity.id
_entity.type
_entity.pdbx_description
1 polymer ?
#
loop_
_entity_poly.entity_id
_entity_poly.type
_entity_poly.pdbx_seq_one_letter_code
_entity_poly.pdbx_strand_id
1 'polypeptide(L)'
;MLIDQIKTRAPWLWVSHSRQANQWAAFRARLYAHGGAAMATVAADTKYYLYVNGQLAVFEGGLNRGPLPGGAYGERIDLSPYLKQGENVIAALVWYWGNGGRNNVDGGCPGFYFAMDEGETPPFKGILHPAYGSTEPPWPSYLYGGHNIGYDARRDIGDFTGPGFDDSQWPEAVEVTGSPLYARPVPLVRAGEPREYAGLCRQQGRIVARLPYGAQITPCFTVRAPAGCVISVATDRYVVPGGPGDDHHVYNGHRVEYITREGLQRFEGLNWLYGEKVIYRMDPRVEVVELAYRESGYDTRVTAAFESSDPRLDSLVERAQRTLLMCMRDNF
;
A
#
# COMPACT_ATOMS: atom_id res chain seq x y z
N MET A 1 12.24 25.28 0.79
CA MET A 1 11.89 24.85 2.15
C MET A 1 13.01 23.92 2.59
N LEU A 2 13.71 24.23 3.68
CA LEU A 2 14.69 23.31 4.24
C LEU A 2 13.91 22.19 4.94
N ILE A 3 14.16 20.94 4.53
CA ILE A 3 13.54 19.78 5.17
C ILE A 3 14.48 19.34 6.30
N ASP A 4 13.93 19.23 7.51
CA ASP A 4 14.73 18.93 8.70
C ASP A 4 15.24 17.49 8.65
N GLN A 5 16.54 17.32 8.86
CA GLN A 5 17.16 16.02 9.00
C GLN A 5 16.85 15.43 10.39
N ILE A 6 16.42 14.19 10.41
CA ILE A 6 16.15 13.44 11.64
C ILE A 6 17.42 12.72 12.08
N LYS A 7 17.81 12.89 13.34
CA LYS A 7 18.87 12.09 13.92
C LYS A 7 18.36 10.67 14.18
N THR A 8 19.01 9.68 13.56
CA THR A 8 18.66 8.27 13.77
C THR A 8 19.02 7.82 15.19
N ARG A 9 18.13 7.01 15.79
CA ARG A 9 18.26 6.45 17.15
C ARG A 9 18.29 4.93 17.17
N ALA A 10 18.04 4.29 16.04
CA ALA A 10 18.04 2.86 15.83
C ALA A 10 18.73 2.52 14.50
N PRO A 11 19.15 1.28 14.28
CA PRO A 11 19.65 0.84 12.99
C PRO A 11 18.53 0.71 11.96
N TRP A 12 18.91 0.75 10.68
CA TRP A 12 18.05 0.25 9.61
C TRP A 12 18.12 -1.27 9.59
N LEU A 13 16.98 -1.89 9.33
CA LEU A 13 16.78 -3.33 9.39
C LEU A 13 16.36 -3.88 8.03
N TRP A 14 16.81 -5.10 7.72
CA TRP A 14 16.27 -5.89 6.62
C TRP A 14 16.23 -7.37 7.02
N VAL A 15 15.67 -8.21 6.15
CA VAL A 15 15.55 -9.66 6.41
C VAL A 15 16.78 -10.45 5.97
N SER A 16 17.66 -9.83 5.21
CA SER A 16 18.93 -10.40 4.73
C SER A 16 19.81 -9.29 4.17
N HIS A 17 21.04 -9.61 3.76
CA HIS A 17 21.92 -8.67 3.05
C HIS A 17 21.66 -8.62 1.53
N SER A 18 20.64 -9.30 1.04
CA SER A 18 20.24 -9.26 -0.38
C SER A 18 19.61 -7.91 -0.73
N ARG A 19 19.94 -7.39 -1.92
CA ARG A 19 19.42 -6.14 -2.47
C ARG A 19 18.62 -6.37 -3.75
N GLN A 20 18.00 -7.53 -3.89
CA GLN A 20 17.19 -7.82 -5.07
C GLN A 20 15.98 -6.90 -5.11
N ALA A 21 15.66 -6.40 -6.31
CA ALA A 21 14.47 -5.61 -6.55
C ALA A 21 13.18 -6.43 -6.34
N ASN A 22 12.10 -5.73 -6.08
CA ASN A 22 10.76 -6.30 -5.89
C ASN A 22 10.68 -7.32 -4.74
N GLN A 23 11.30 -6.99 -3.62
CA GLN A 23 11.21 -7.81 -2.40
C GLN A 23 10.15 -7.26 -1.46
N TRP A 24 9.38 -8.19 -0.89
CA TRP A 24 8.43 -7.91 0.15
C TRP A 24 8.90 -8.56 1.45
N ALA A 25 9.07 -7.78 2.49
CA ALA A 25 9.51 -8.24 3.79
C ALA A 25 8.43 -8.01 4.85
N ALA A 26 8.14 -9.04 5.62
CA ALA A 26 7.29 -8.96 6.80
C ALA A 26 8.18 -8.83 8.04
N PHE A 27 7.92 -7.81 8.84
CA PHE A 27 8.59 -7.56 10.12
C PHE A 27 7.60 -7.65 11.26
N ARG A 28 8.11 -8.07 12.43
CA ARG A 28 7.30 -8.25 13.62
C ARG A 28 8.12 -8.01 14.88
N ALA A 29 7.55 -7.28 15.83
CA ALA A 29 8.16 -7.05 17.16
C ALA A 29 7.09 -7.04 18.24
N ARG A 30 7.50 -7.36 19.47
CA ARG A 30 6.67 -7.25 20.67
C ARG A 30 7.06 -6.01 21.44
N LEU A 31 6.08 -5.16 21.72
CA LEU A 31 6.23 -3.92 22.49
C LEU A 31 5.41 -4.02 23.77
N TYR A 32 6.04 -3.78 24.92
CA TYR A 32 5.32 -3.67 26.18
C TYR A 32 4.99 -2.21 26.48
N ALA A 33 3.69 -1.88 26.51
CA ALA A 33 3.22 -0.52 26.77
C ALA A 33 2.71 -0.39 28.21
N HIS A 34 3.14 0.67 28.89
CA HIS A 34 2.71 1.03 30.25
C HIS A 34 1.55 2.03 30.28
N GLY A 35 1.06 2.45 29.11
CA GLY A 35 0.10 3.54 28.94
C GLY A 35 0.80 4.88 28.66
N GLY A 36 0.01 5.88 28.26
CA GLY A 36 0.52 7.20 27.89
C GLY A 36 0.76 7.35 26.38
N ALA A 37 1.32 8.50 26.00
CA ALA A 37 1.64 8.80 24.61
C ALA A 37 2.81 7.91 24.14
N ALA A 38 2.66 7.36 22.95
CA ALA A 38 3.68 6.51 22.35
C ALA A 38 3.90 6.92 20.89
N MET A 39 4.98 7.63 20.65
CA MET A 39 5.37 8.09 19.32
C MET A 39 6.54 7.25 18.80
N ALA A 40 6.49 6.94 17.52
CA ALA A 40 7.60 6.28 16.83
C ALA A 40 7.96 7.02 15.54
N THR A 41 9.23 7.02 15.20
CA THR A 41 9.72 7.44 13.89
C THR A 41 9.89 6.19 13.02
N VAL A 42 9.20 6.17 11.88
CA VAL A 42 9.17 5.03 10.97
C VAL A 42 9.58 5.47 9.57
N ALA A 43 10.35 4.65 8.88
CA ALA A 43 10.73 4.88 7.48
C ALA A 43 10.96 3.56 6.76
N ALA A 44 10.95 3.58 5.45
CA ALA A 44 11.37 2.46 4.62
C ALA A 44 11.94 2.93 3.28
N ASP A 45 12.77 2.10 2.70
CA ASP A 45 13.05 2.07 1.29
C ASP A 45 12.45 0.75 0.75
N THR A 46 11.33 0.78 0.02
CA THR A 46 10.73 1.95 -0.63
C THR A 46 9.41 2.37 0.05
N LYS A 47 8.56 1.42 0.37
CA LYS A 47 7.20 1.62 0.86
C LYS A 47 6.90 0.67 2.02
N TYR A 48 6.14 1.12 3.02
CA TYR A 48 5.70 0.25 4.10
C TYR A 48 4.22 0.43 4.45
N TYR A 49 3.68 -0.61 5.06
CA TYR A 49 2.39 -0.64 5.75
C TYR A 49 2.69 -0.99 7.21
N LEU A 50 2.16 -0.22 8.15
CA LEU A 50 2.38 -0.44 9.58
C LEU A 50 1.10 -0.89 10.24
N TYR A 51 1.21 -1.93 11.05
CA TYR A 51 0.11 -2.48 11.85
C TYR A 51 0.48 -2.50 13.32
N VAL A 52 -0.51 -2.25 14.17
CA VAL A 52 -0.39 -2.40 15.61
C VAL A 52 -1.55 -3.27 16.08
N ASN A 53 -1.25 -4.41 16.67
CA ASN A 53 -2.26 -5.40 17.11
C ASN A 53 -3.26 -5.81 16.01
N GLY A 54 -2.80 -5.95 14.76
CA GLY A 54 -3.62 -6.27 13.60
C GLY A 54 -4.37 -5.09 12.99
N GLN A 55 -4.32 -3.91 13.58
CA GLN A 55 -4.96 -2.71 13.05
C GLN A 55 -3.97 -1.93 12.17
N LEU A 56 -4.41 -1.51 10.99
CA LEU A 56 -3.60 -0.73 10.05
C LEU A 56 -3.43 0.70 10.57
N ALA A 57 -2.22 1.04 11.02
CA ALA A 57 -1.86 2.37 11.50
C ALA A 57 -1.34 3.27 10.37
N VAL A 58 -0.60 2.71 9.40
CA VAL A 58 -0.09 3.43 8.22
C VAL A 58 -0.39 2.63 6.97
N PHE A 59 -1.17 3.21 6.05
CA PHE A 59 -1.51 2.58 4.77
C PHE A 59 -0.43 2.75 3.70
N GLU A 60 0.23 3.90 3.65
CA GLU A 60 1.27 4.18 2.68
C GLU A 60 2.33 5.07 3.31
N GLY A 61 3.36 4.47 3.87
CA GLY A 61 4.53 5.15 4.40
C GLY A 61 5.77 4.93 3.51
N GLY A 62 6.83 5.62 3.79
CA GLY A 62 8.03 5.63 2.97
C GLY A 62 7.87 6.54 1.76
N LEU A 63 8.12 6.05 0.57
CA LEU A 63 8.01 6.74 -0.72
C LEU A 63 8.65 8.12 -0.74
N ASN A 64 9.89 8.19 -1.15
CA ASN A 64 10.58 9.46 -1.40
C ASN A 64 10.25 9.95 -2.81
N ARG A 65 9.23 10.80 -2.94
CA ARG A 65 8.84 11.45 -4.19
C ARG A 65 9.35 12.88 -4.31
N GLY A 66 10.01 13.35 -3.27
CA GLY A 66 10.50 14.71 -3.19
C GLY A 66 11.93 14.90 -3.69
N PRO A 67 12.49 16.10 -3.50
CA PRO A 67 13.81 16.48 -4.00
C PRO A 67 14.96 16.02 -3.10
N LEU A 68 14.84 14.88 -2.42
CA LEU A 68 15.85 14.35 -1.52
C LEU A 68 16.62 13.20 -2.16
N PRO A 69 17.63 13.48 -3.00
CA PRO A 69 18.43 12.40 -3.57
C PRO A 69 19.20 11.70 -2.44
N GLY A 70 19.08 10.39 -2.36
CA GLY A 70 19.80 9.57 -1.39
C GLY A 70 19.32 9.64 0.06
N GLY A 71 18.12 10.20 0.31
CA GLY A 71 17.47 10.23 1.62
C GLY A 71 16.16 9.47 1.66
N ALA A 72 15.61 9.25 2.85
CA ALA A 72 14.29 8.69 3.08
C ALA A 72 13.46 9.60 3.98
N TYR A 73 12.14 9.56 3.84
CA TYR A 73 11.26 10.25 4.78
C TYR A 73 11.07 9.42 6.04
N GLY A 74 11.32 10.06 7.19
CA GLY A 74 10.91 9.57 8.49
C GLY A 74 9.56 10.14 8.87
N GLU A 75 8.59 9.25 9.09
CA GLU A 75 7.27 9.61 9.54
C GLU A 75 7.16 9.45 11.04
N ARG A 76 6.69 10.48 11.72
CA ARG A 76 6.40 10.42 13.15
C ARG A 76 4.97 9.97 13.37
N ILE A 77 4.81 8.75 13.87
CA ILE A 77 3.53 8.05 14.00
C ILE A 77 3.11 7.99 15.47
N ASP A 78 1.87 8.41 15.75
CA ASP A 78 1.24 8.20 17.05
C ASP A 78 0.66 6.79 17.12
N LEU A 79 1.29 5.95 17.95
CA LEU A 79 0.87 4.58 18.19
C LEU A 79 -0.18 4.47 19.30
N SER A 80 -0.36 5.53 20.11
CA SER A 80 -1.22 5.52 21.32
C SER A 80 -2.63 5.01 21.06
N PRO A 81 -3.31 5.37 19.93
CA PRO A 81 -4.68 4.90 19.67
C PRO A 81 -4.80 3.39 19.47
N TYR A 82 -3.69 2.71 19.15
CA TYR A 82 -3.66 1.28 18.80
C TYR A 82 -3.12 0.41 19.92
N LEU A 83 -2.42 1.00 20.91
CA LEU A 83 -1.79 0.28 22.00
C LEU A 83 -2.78 0.01 23.12
N LYS A 84 -2.62 -1.16 23.74
CA LYS A 84 -3.25 -1.55 25.01
C LYS A 84 -2.18 -1.66 26.09
N GLN A 85 -2.58 -1.60 27.35
CA GLN A 85 -1.67 -1.87 28.46
C GLN A 85 -1.15 -3.33 28.38
N GLY A 86 0.14 -3.51 28.58
CA GLY A 86 0.81 -4.79 28.48
C GLY A 86 1.42 -5.06 27.12
N GLU A 87 1.45 -6.30 26.69
CA GLU A 87 2.07 -6.73 25.46
C GLU A 87 1.25 -6.31 24.23
N ASN A 88 1.93 -5.74 23.26
CA ASN A 88 1.42 -5.33 21.96
C ASN A 88 2.32 -5.88 20.85
N VAL A 89 1.77 -5.96 19.65
CA VAL A 89 2.49 -6.37 18.46
C VAL A 89 2.60 -5.18 17.51
N ILE A 90 3.81 -4.89 17.10
CA ILE A 90 4.11 -4.00 15.97
C ILE A 90 4.49 -4.88 14.79
N ALA A 91 3.79 -4.75 13.68
CA ALA A 91 4.11 -5.47 12.45
C ALA A 91 4.22 -4.51 11.28
N ALA A 92 5.12 -4.78 10.35
CA ALA A 92 5.26 -4.02 9.13
C ALA A 92 5.38 -4.94 7.92
N LEU A 93 4.72 -4.56 6.83
CA LEU A 93 4.95 -5.12 5.51
C LEU A 93 5.70 -4.07 4.69
N VAL A 94 6.92 -4.38 4.27
CA VAL A 94 7.78 -3.45 3.55
C VAL A 94 8.01 -3.96 2.13
N TRP A 95 7.79 -3.09 1.15
CA TRP A 95 8.02 -3.39 -0.24
C TRP A 95 9.20 -2.58 -0.78
N TYR A 96 10.32 -3.25 -1.03
CA TYR A 96 11.49 -2.69 -1.69
C TYR A 96 11.36 -2.84 -3.20
N TRP A 97 11.34 -1.72 -3.91
CA TRP A 97 11.23 -1.73 -5.37
C TRP A 97 12.58 -2.00 -6.04
N GLY A 98 13.67 -1.47 -5.48
CA GLY A 98 15.01 -1.62 -6.02
C GLY A 98 15.24 -0.89 -7.35
N ASN A 99 14.28 -0.07 -7.76
CA ASN A 99 14.34 0.76 -8.96
C ASN A 99 13.73 2.12 -8.64
N GLY A 100 14.47 3.16 -8.96
CA GLY A 100 13.93 4.52 -9.01
C GLY A 100 12.97 4.67 -10.18
N GLY A 101 12.14 5.70 -10.16
CA GLY A 101 11.20 5.99 -11.22
C GLY A 101 10.66 7.41 -11.12
N ARG A 102 9.63 7.71 -11.91
CA ARG A 102 8.98 9.03 -11.89
C ARG A 102 8.33 9.35 -10.54
N ASN A 103 7.99 8.33 -9.77
CA ASN A 103 7.20 8.44 -8.56
C ASN A 103 7.98 8.09 -7.29
N ASN A 104 9.27 7.83 -7.39
CA ASN A 104 10.12 7.54 -6.25
C ASN A 104 11.60 7.68 -6.58
N VAL A 105 12.35 8.21 -5.63
CA VAL A 105 13.83 8.21 -5.65
C VAL A 105 14.27 7.00 -4.83
N ASP A 106 14.97 6.06 -5.48
CA ASP A 106 15.52 4.88 -4.83
C ASP A 106 16.70 5.26 -3.94
N GLY A 107 16.70 4.80 -2.70
CA GLY A 107 17.83 4.95 -1.76
C GLY A 107 18.97 3.96 -2.02
N GLY A 108 18.79 3.01 -2.93
CA GLY A 108 19.80 2.02 -3.35
C GLY A 108 19.97 0.82 -2.43
N CYS A 109 19.26 0.75 -1.32
CA CYS A 109 19.32 -0.36 -0.37
C CYS A 109 17.93 -0.63 0.23
N PRO A 110 17.48 -1.88 0.32
CA PRO A 110 16.30 -2.21 1.06
C PRO A 110 16.49 -1.86 2.53
N GLY A 111 15.45 -1.37 3.17
CA GLY A 111 15.51 -1.04 4.58
C GLY A 111 14.18 -0.70 5.19
N PHE A 112 14.06 -1.04 6.46
CA PHE A 112 12.99 -0.64 7.35
C PHE A 112 13.61 0.02 8.58
N TYR A 113 13.13 1.18 8.94
CA TYR A 113 13.55 1.90 10.13
C TYR A 113 12.35 2.07 11.06
N PHE A 114 12.56 1.72 12.31
CA PHE A 114 11.59 1.95 13.39
C PHE A 114 12.34 2.35 14.65
N ALA A 115 11.94 3.45 15.26
CA ALA A 115 12.50 3.88 16.54
C ALA A 115 11.39 4.49 17.40
N MET A 116 11.29 4.06 18.65
CA MET A 116 10.45 4.75 19.64
C MET A 116 11.08 6.10 19.96
N ASP A 117 10.25 7.15 20.07
CA ASP A 117 10.74 8.49 20.47
C ASP A 117 11.16 8.48 21.93
N GLU A 118 10.48 7.71 22.77
CA GLU A 118 10.76 7.50 24.19
C GLU A 118 10.72 6.00 24.52
N GLY A 119 11.57 5.59 25.44
CA GLY A 119 11.71 4.20 25.84
C GLY A 119 12.56 3.37 24.90
N GLU A 120 12.47 2.07 25.05
CA GLU A 120 13.25 1.10 24.27
C GLU A 120 12.55 0.77 22.94
N THR A 121 13.33 0.77 21.88
CA THR A 121 12.87 0.28 20.57
C THR A 121 12.89 -1.25 20.59
N PRO A 122 11.77 -1.94 20.33
CA PRO A 122 11.74 -3.40 20.39
C PRO A 122 12.55 -4.02 19.25
N PRO A 123 13.21 -5.18 19.49
CA PRO A 123 13.87 -5.94 18.44
C PRO A 123 12.86 -6.51 17.46
N PHE A 124 13.17 -6.46 16.17
CA PHE A 124 12.33 -6.99 15.12
C PHE A 124 12.84 -8.32 14.60
N LYS A 125 11.92 -9.23 14.39
CA LYS A 125 12.10 -10.41 13.55
C LYS A 125 11.59 -10.11 12.15
N GLY A 126 12.10 -10.82 11.13
CA GLY A 126 11.65 -10.57 9.77
C GLY A 126 11.94 -11.70 8.80
N ILE A 127 11.08 -11.84 7.81
CA ILE A 127 11.21 -12.78 6.69
C ILE A 127 10.81 -12.12 5.37
N LEU A 128 11.29 -12.67 4.25
CA LEU A 128 10.66 -12.37 2.96
C LEU A 128 9.26 -13.00 2.94
N HIS A 129 8.25 -12.18 2.60
CA HIS A 129 6.87 -12.66 2.53
C HIS A 129 6.66 -13.46 1.24
N PRO A 130 6.43 -14.80 1.32
CA PRO A 130 6.49 -15.65 0.15
C PRO A 130 5.31 -15.51 -0.82
N ALA A 131 4.19 -14.92 -0.37
CA ALA A 131 3.01 -14.74 -1.20
C ALA A 131 3.10 -13.57 -2.17
N TYR A 132 3.91 -12.55 -1.86
CA TYR A 132 4.05 -11.38 -2.74
C TYR A 132 5.12 -11.60 -3.80
N GLY A 133 4.85 -11.11 -5.01
CA GLY A 133 5.77 -11.20 -6.14
C GLY A 133 5.32 -10.35 -7.32
N SER A 134 5.86 -10.64 -8.50
CA SER A 134 5.46 -10.03 -9.76
C SER A 134 4.19 -10.67 -10.33
N THR A 135 3.50 -9.93 -11.18
CA THR A 135 2.41 -10.48 -12.01
C THR A 135 2.98 -11.26 -13.20
N GLU A 136 2.18 -12.17 -13.79
CA GLU A 136 2.53 -12.94 -14.96
C GLU A 136 1.60 -12.62 -16.16
N PRO A 137 2.13 -12.22 -17.32
CA PRO A 137 3.50 -11.78 -17.59
C PRO A 137 3.84 -10.48 -16.86
N PRO A 138 5.12 -10.17 -16.67
CA PRO A 138 5.53 -8.95 -15.97
C PRO A 138 5.33 -7.72 -16.87
N TRP A 139 4.13 -7.14 -16.80
CA TRP A 139 3.82 -5.89 -17.49
C TRP A 139 4.42 -4.71 -16.73
N PRO A 140 5.03 -3.73 -17.41
CA PRO A 140 5.60 -2.58 -16.74
C PRO A 140 4.52 -1.75 -16.03
N SER A 141 4.83 -1.32 -14.81
CA SER A 141 4.07 -0.32 -14.08
C SER A 141 4.96 0.88 -13.79
N TYR A 142 4.67 2.02 -14.38
CA TYR A 142 5.44 3.25 -14.11
C TYR A 142 5.22 3.79 -12.70
N LEU A 143 4.28 3.22 -11.94
CA LEU A 143 3.86 3.73 -10.65
C LEU A 143 4.65 3.15 -9.47
N TYR A 144 5.20 1.95 -9.62
CA TYR A 144 5.90 1.23 -8.54
C TYR A 144 7.28 0.75 -8.97
N GLY A 145 8.13 1.65 -9.44
CA GLY A 145 9.47 1.28 -9.87
C GLY A 145 9.53 0.22 -10.97
N GLY A 146 8.47 0.11 -11.79
CA GLY A 146 8.37 -0.89 -12.86
C GLY A 146 7.62 -2.17 -12.46
N HIS A 147 7.13 -2.28 -11.22
CA HIS A 147 6.50 -3.50 -10.71
C HIS A 147 4.97 -3.41 -10.65
N ASN A 148 4.32 -4.56 -10.67
CA ASN A 148 2.93 -4.78 -10.29
C ASN A 148 2.90 -5.71 -9.07
N ILE A 149 1.78 -5.70 -8.34
CA ILE A 149 1.59 -6.58 -7.19
C ILE A 149 0.96 -7.88 -7.66
N GLY A 150 1.69 -8.99 -7.52
CA GLY A 150 1.18 -10.34 -7.56
C GLY A 150 1.09 -10.91 -6.16
N TYR A 151 -0.03 -11.56 -5.83
CA TYR A 151 -0.23 -12.24 -4.54
C TYR A 151 -0.70 -13.68 -4.74
N ASP A 152 0.08 -14.63 -4.30
CA ASP A 152 -0.27 -16.05 -4.34
C ASP A 152 -0.77 -16.52 -2.97
N ALA A 153 -2.09 -16.61 -2.81
CA ALA A 153 -2.71 -16.99 -1.54
C ALA A 153 -2.38 -18.42 -1.08
N ARG A 154 -1.87 -19.27 -1.96
CA ARG A 154 -1.41 -20.62 -1.59
C ARG A 154 -0.12 -20.58 -0.75
N ARG A 155 0.59 -19.45 -0.81
CA ARG A 155 1.86 -19.20 -0.12
C ARG A 155 1.69 -18.19 1.03
N ASP A 156 0.44 -17.86 1.37
CA ASP A 156 0.12 -16.95 2.46
C ASP A 156 0.63 -17.51 3.80
N ILE A 157 1.22 -16.63 4.60
CA ILE A 157 1.74 -16.98 5.93
C ILE A 157 0.71 -16.78 7.05
N GLY A 158 -0.50 -16.35 6.73
CA GLY A 158 -1.55 -16.03 7.68
C GLY A 158 -1.49 -14.58 8.21
N ASP A 159 -2.28 -14.31 9.25
CA ASP A 159 -2.37 -12.96 9.85
C ASP A 159 -1.15 -12.67 10.74
N PHE A 160 -0.01 -12.40 10.12
CA PHE A 160 1.21 -12.02 10.85
C PHE A 160 1.11 -10.67 11.56
N THR A 161 0.08 -9.88 11.28
CA THR A 161 -0.11 -8.56 11.89
C THR A 161 -0.79 -8.64 13.26
N GLY A 162 -1.50 -9.72 13.53
CA GLY A 162 -2.25 -9.94 14.75
C GLY A 162 -1.43 -10.52 15.91
N PRO A 163 -1.88 -10.33 17.16
CA PRO A 163 -1.14 -10.80 18.33
C PRO A 163 -1.09 -12.33 18.47
N GLY A 164 -2.01 -13.06 17.82
CA GLY A 164 -2.09 -14.54 17.89
C GLY A 164 -1.16 -15.28 16.94
N PHE A 165 -0.39 -14.59 16.13
CA PHE A 165 0.53 -15.22 15.19
C PHE A 165 1.80 -15.72 15.87
N ASP A 166 2.24 -16.92 15.54
CA ASP A 166 3.48 -17.52 16.03
C ASP A 166 4.67 -17.16 15.13
N ASP A 167 5.52 -16.26 15.62
CA ASP A 167 6.76 -15.82 14.97
C ASP A 167 8.01 -16.48 15.56
N SER A 168 7.87 -17.57 16.30
CA SER A 168 9.00 -18.24 17.00
C SER A 168 10.09 -18.71 16.05
N GLN A 169 9.72 -19.07 14.82
CA GLN A 169 10.64 -19.56 13.79
C GLN A 169 11.21 -18.43 12.90
N TRP A 170 10.79 -17.18 13.11
CA TRP A 170 11.34 -16.08 12.35
C TRP A 170 12.71 -15.69 12.90
N PRO A 171 13.70 -15.47 12.02
CA PRO A 171 14.99 -14.95 12.44
C PRO A 171 14.89 -13.49 12.89
N GLU A 172 15.85 -13.06 13.69
CA GLU A 172 16.04 -11.64 13.96
C GLU A 172 16.36 -10.89 12.65
N ALA A 173 15.80 -9.68 12.52
CA ALA A 173 16.13 -8.81 11.42
C ALA A 173 17.59 -8.38 11.49
N VAL A 174 18.24 -8.27 10.33
CA VAL A 174 19.67 -7.90 10.26
C VAL A 174 19.82 -6.40 10.10
N GLU A 175 20.83 -5.82 10.71
CA GLU A 175 21.19 -4.43 10.49
C GLU A 175 21.76 -4.22 9.09
N VAL A 176 21.31 -3.15 8.44
CA VAL A 176 21.77 -2.77 7.10
C VAL A 176 22.14 -1.29 7.05
N THR A 177 22.91 -0.93 6.04
CA THR A 177 23.17 0.48 5.74
C THR A 177 21.88 1.11 5.22
N GLY A 178 21.45 2.18 5.86
CA GLY A 178 20.25 2.92 5.44
C GLY A 178 20.57 4.35 5.01
N SER A 179 19.56 5.00 4.51
CA SER A 179 19.59 6.37 4.02
C SER A 179 19.48 7.39 5.17
N PRO A 180 20.00 8.61 5.04
CA PRO A 180 19.68 9.72 5.94
C PRO A 180 18.17 9.94 6.00
N LEU A 181 17.65 10.23 7.20
CA LEU A 181 16.23 10.48 7.41
C LEU A 181 15.93 11.98 7.42
N TYR A 182 14.83 12.32 6.79
CA TYR A 182 14.27 13.68 6.76
C TYR A 182 12.80 13.67 7.15
N ALA A 183 12.35 14.70 7.85
CA ALA A 183 10.95 14.82 8.22
C ALA A 183 10.07 14.91 6.97
N ARG A 184 9.01 14.09 6.92
CA ARG A 184 8.04 14.17 5.81
C ARG A 184 7.30 15.51 5.86
N PRO A 185 7.32 16.30 4.75
CA PRO A 185 6.73 17.62 4.75
C PRO A 185 5.21 17.62 4.48
N VAL A 186 4.65 16.49 4.11
CA VAL A 186 3.23 16.35 3.74
C VAL A 186 2.56 15.23 4.54
N PRO A 187 1.23 15.28 4.76
CA PRO A 187 0.52 14.22 5.45
C PRO A 187 0.65 12.86 4.77
N LEU A 188 0.40 11.79 5.53
CA LEU A 188 0.32 10.44 5.00
C LEU A 188 -0.99 10.22 4.22
N VAL A 189 -0.93 9.31 3.26
CA VAL A 189 -2.11 8.84 2.54
C VAL A 189 -2.91 7.89 3.44
N ARG A 190 -4.23 8.05 3.46
CA ARG A 190 -5.15 7.18 4.16
C ARG A 190 -5.98 6.35 3.19
N ALA A 191 -6.31 5.14 3.58
CA ALA A 191 -7.37 4.34 2.99
C ALA A 191 -8.67 4.58 3.77
N GLY A 192 -9.74 4.91 3.05
CA GLY A 192 -11.07 5.08 3.64
C GLY A 192 -11.73 3.73 3.99
N GLU A 193 -12.95 3.79 4.49
CA GLU A 193 -13.75 2.60 4.74
C GLU A 193 -14.12 1.86 3.44
N PRO A 194 -14.37 0.55 3.49
CA PRO A 194 -14.87 -0.21 2.34
C PRO A 194 -16.20 0.36 1.84
N ARG A 195 -16.34 0.47 0.52
CA ARG A 195 -17.53 0.98 -0.16
C ARG A 195 -17.97 0.03 -1.25
N GLU A 196 -19.29 -0.02 -1.47
CA GLU A 196 -19.87 -0.73 -2.59
C GLU A 196 -19.70 0.06 -3.89
N TYR A 197 -19.62 -0.66 -5.01
CA TYR A 197 -19.62 -0.05 -6.33
C TYR A 197 -20.99 0.51 -6.71
N ALA A 198 -21.03 1.59 -7.47
CA ALA A 198 -22.26 2.21 -7.97
C ALA A 198 -23.03 1.30 -8.96
N GLY A 199 -22.40 0.27 -9.48
CA GLY A 199 -23.03 -0.72 -10.34
C GLY A 199 -22.03 -1.75 -10.84
N LEU A 200 -22.53 -2.94 -11.15
CA LEU A 200 -21.77 -4.07 -11.65
C LEU A 200 -22.33 -4.54 -12.98
N CYS A 201 -21.49 -4.69 -13.99
CA CYS A 201 -21.80 -5.36 -15.25
C CYS A 201 -21.00 -6.66 -15.32
N ARG A 202 -21.70 -7.80 -15.32
CA ARG A 202 -21.11 -9.14 -15.34
C ARG A 202 -21.11 -9.70 -16.76
N GLN A 203 -19.97 -10.18 -17.20
CA GLN A 203 -19.76 -10.92 -18.45
C GLN A 203 -18.96 -12.18 -18.11
N GLN A 204 -18.93 -13.15 -19.02
CA GLN A 204 -18.17 -14.37 -18.80
C GLN A 204 -16.69 -14.05 -18.53
N GLY A 205 -16.16 -14.46 -17.37
CA GLY A 205 -14.77 -14.23 -16.95
C GLY A 205 -14.40 -12.77 -16.68
N ARG A 206 -15.38 -11.84 -16.68
CA ARG A 206 -15.12 -10.42 -16.48
C ARG A 206 -16.26 -9.73 -15.71
N ILE A 207 -15.88 -8.87 -14.76
CA ILE A 207 -16.82 -7.96 -14.10
C ILE A 207 -16.27 -6.54 -14.25
N VAL A 208 -17.12 -5.64 -14.74
CA VAL A 208 -16.84 -4.21 -14.77
C VAL A 208 -17.65 -3.55 -13.65
N ALA A 209 -16.95 -3.07 -12.64
CA ALA A 209 -17.51 -2.39 -11.48
C ALA A 209 -17.35 -0.88 -11.66
N ARG A 210 -18.44 -0.13 -11.61
CA ARG A 210 -18.47 1.31 -11.83
C ARG A 210 -18.32 2.03 -10.50
N LEU A 211 -17.40 2.99 -10.43
CA LEU A 211 -17.29 3.94 -9.34
C LEU A 211 -18.32 5.07 -9.51
N PRO A 212 -18.75 5.74 -8.45
CA PRO A 212 -19.67 6.89 -8.56
C PRO A 212 -19.02 8.09 -9.27
N TYR A 213 -17.70 8.16 -9.28
CA TYR A 213 -16.86 9.16 -9.95
C TYR A 213 -15.45 8.60 -10.13
N GLY A 214 -14.59 9.31 -10.86
CA GLY A 214 -13.16 8.97 -10.92
C GLY A 214 -12.52 9.03 -9.53
N ALA A 215 -11.83 7.97 -9.13
CA ALA A 215 -11.21 7.86 -7.82
C ALA A 215 -9.90 7.07 -7.85
N GLN A 216 -9.07 7.29 -6.84
CA GLN A 216 -7.98 6.38 -6.50
C GLN A 216 -8.51 5.38 -5.49
N ILE A 217 -8.44 4.11 -5.82
CA ILE A 217 -9.04 3.03 -5.04
C ILE A 217 -8.07 1.89 -4.78
N THR A 218 -8.34 1.19 -3.71
CA THR A 218 -7.76 -0.11 -3.37
C THR A 218 -8.87 -1.14 -3.47
N PRO A 219 -8.75 -2.17 -4.33
CA PRO A 219 -9.78 -3.17 -4.49
C PRO A 219 -9.84 -4.12 -3.30
N CYS A 220 -11.05 -4.46 -2.87
CA CYS A 220 -11.34 -5.45 -1.86
C CYS A 220 -12.32 -6.47 -2.44
N PHE A 221 -12.14 -7.76 -2.18
CA PHE A 221 -13.09 -8.77 -2.60
C PHE A 221 -13.08 -10.00 -1.69
N THR A 222 -14.23 -10.67 -1.64
CA THR A 222 -14.41 -11.99 -1.06
C THR A 222 -14.86 -12.94 -2.16
N VAL A 223 -14.15 -14.07 -2.30
CA VAL A 223 -14.43 -15.07 -3.32
C VAL A 223 -14.37 -16.48 -2.74
N ARG A 224 -15.08 -17.42 -3.40
CA ARG A 224 -14.89 -18.84 -3.23
C ARG A 224 -14.34 -19.41 -4.53
N ALA A 225 -13.24 -20.14 -4.46
CA ALA A 225 -12.58 -20.67 -5.65
C ALA A 225 -11.77 -21.91 -5.34
N PRO A 226 -11.49 -22.77 -6.35
CA PRO A 226 -10.42 -23.75 -6.29
C PRO A 226 -9.05 -23.03 -6.19
N ALA A 227 -8.05 -23.74 -5.69
CA ALA A 227 -6.68 -23.22 -5.68
C ALA A 227 -6.14 -23.00 -7.10
N GLY A 228 -5.35 -21.93 -7.29
CA GLY A 228 -4.66 -21.63 -8.54
C GLY A 228 -5.47 -20.86 -9.58
N CYS A 229 -6.67 -20.38 -9.26
CA CYS A 229 -7.39 -19.47 -10.15
C CYS A 229 -6.78 -18.07 -10.07
N VAL A 230 -6.64 -17.40 -11.22
CA VAL A 230 -6.11 -16.04 -11.29
C VAL A 230 -7.24 -15.03 -11.33
N ILE A 231 -7.14 -14.01 -10.48
CA ILE A 231 -7.98 -12.83 -10.49
C ILE A 231 -7.09 -11.63 -10.78
N SER A 232 -7.28 -10.96 -11.92
CA SER A 232 -6.55 -9.74 -12.28
C SER A 232 -7.48 -8.53 -12.15
N VAL A 233 -7.01 -7.50 -11.45
CA VAL A 233 -7.77 -6.28 -11.19
C VAL A 233 -7.00 -5.08 -11.71
N ALA A 234 -7.61 -4.36 -12.62
CA ALA A 234 -7.11 -3.10 -13.18
C ALA A 234 -8.25 -2.08 -13.28
N THR A 235 -7.96 -0.88 -13.74
CA THR A 235 -9.01 0.09 -14.07
C THR A 235 -9.05 0.38 -15.56
N ASP A 236 -10.03 1.14 -15.99
CA ASP A 236 -10.17 1.61 -17.37
C ASP A 236 -9.04 2.56 -17.82
N ARG A 237 -8.16 2.97 -16.90
CA ARG A 237 -6.97 3.77 -17.20
C ARG A 237 -5.73 2.93 -17.45
N TYR A 238 -5.76 1.65 -17.13
CA TYR A 238 -4.64 0.72 -17.24
C TYR A 238 -5.09 -0.52 -18.02
N VAL A 239 -5.08 -0.42 -19.35
CA VAL A 239 -5.50 -1.53 -20.23
C VAL A 239 -4.28 -2.39 -20.56
N VAL A 240 -4.45 -3.70 -20.43
CA VAL A 240 -3.42 -4.67 -20.84
C VAL A 240 -3.49 -4.85 -22.35
N PRO A 241 -2.38 -4.69 -23.09
CA PRO A 241 -2.35 -4.93 -24.54
C PRO A 241 -2.93 -6.29 -24.91
N GLY A 242 -3.75 -6.34 -25.99
CA GLY A 242 -4.42 -7.56 -26.44
C GLY A 242 -5.71 -7.93 -25.66
N GLY A 243 -6.13 -7.12 -24.69
CA GLY A 243 -7.41 -7.30 -24.01
C GLY A 243 -8.57 -6.57 -24.70
N PRO A 244 -9.84 -6.93 -24.42
CA PRO A 244 -10.98 -6.17 -24.91
C PRO A 244 -10.91 -4.71 -24.48
N GLY A 245 -10.90 -3.77 -25.44
CA GLY A 245 -10.72 -2.34 -25.22
C GLY A 245 -9.26 -1.87 -25.33
N ASP A 246 -8.42 -2.66 -25.97
CA ASP A 246 -7.06 -2.27 -26.35
C ASP A 246 -7.10 -1.19 -27.45
N ASP A 247 -6.89 0.04 -27.06
CA ASP A 247 -6.70 1.18 -27.96
C ASP A 247 -5.22 1.61 -27.95
N HIS A 248 -4.35 0.73 -28.36
CA HIS A 248 -2.91 0.87 -28.69
C HIS A 248 -2.05 1.94 -27.98
N HIS A 249 -2.59 2.67 -26.99
CA HIS A 249 -1.93 3.82 -26.36
C HIS A 249 -1.52 3.61 -24.90
N VAL A 250 -1.71 2.41 -24.34
CA VAL A 250 -1.47 2.18 -22.92
C VAL A 250 -0.11 1.57 -22.68
N TYR A 251 0.83 2.42 -22.31
CA TYR A 251 2.18 2.03 -21.91
C TYR A 251 2.27 1.54 -20.45
N ASN A 252 1.15 1.40 -19.75
CA ASN A 252 1.14 1.10 -18.32
C ASN A 252 0.15 -0.02 -18.01
N GLY A 253 0.67 -1.22 -17.82
CA GLY A 253 -0.08 -2.42 -17.43
C GLY A 253 -0.37 -2.50 -15.92
N HIS A 254 -0.55 -1.36 -15.25
CA HIS A 254 -0.73 -1.28 -13.81
C HIS A 254 -1.96 -2.05 -13.34
N ARG A 255 -1.74 -3.06 -12.50
CA ARG A 255 -2.76 -3.98 -11.99
C ARG A 255 -2.32 -4.68 -10.71
N VAL A 256 -3.24 -5.39 -10.09
CA VAL A 256 -2.94 -6.40 -9.09
C VAL A 256 -3.43 -7.76 -9.59
N GLU A 257 -2.67 -8.81 -9.32
CA GLU A 257 -3.07 -10.18 -9.57
C GLU A 257 -3.11 -10.98 -8.27
N TYR A 258 -4.15 -11.77 -8.13
CA TYR A 258 -4.37 -12.65 -6.98
C TYR A 258 -4.52 -14.08 -7.47
N ILE A 259 -3.70 -14.99 -6.95
CA ILE A 259 -3.82 -16.43 -7.20
C ILE A 259 -4.50 -17.05 -5.98
N THR A 260 -5.64 -17.69 -6.22
CA THR A 260 -6.49 -18.23 -5.16
C THR A 260 -5.89 -19.45 -4.46
N ARG A 261 -6.17 -19.58 -3.17
CA ARG A 261 -6.12 -20.85 -2.45
C ARG A 261 -7.48 -21.56 -2.54
N GLU A 262 -7.59 -22.76 -1.99
CA GLU A 262 -8.86 -23.49 -1.93
C GLU A 262 -9.86 -22.81 -0.99
N GLY A 263 -11.13 -22.70 -1.41
CA GLY A 263 -12.26 -22.31 -0.58
C GLY A 263 -12.55 -20.80 -0.51
N LEU A 264 -13.21 -20.40 0.58
CA LEU A 264 -13.57 -19.00 0.84
C LEU A 264 -12.35 -18.19 1.27
N GLN A 265 -12.15 -17.04 0.65
CA GLN A 265 -11.03 -16.19 0.90
C GLN A 265 -11.35 -14.72 0.63
N ARG A 266 -10.73 -13.84 1.41
CA ARG A 266 -10.81 -12.40 1.25
C ARG A 266 -9.45 -11.85 0.87
N PHE A 267 -9.44 -10.88 -0.01
CA PHE A 267 -8.26 -10.12 -0.37
C PHE A 267 -8.56 -8.62 -0.32
N GLU A 268 -7.62 -7.88 0.21
CA GLU A 268 -7.60 -6.43 0.15
C GLU A 268 -6.28 -6.02 -0.49
N GLY A 269 -6.35 -5.32 -1.61
CA GLY A 269 -5.18 -4.82 -2.30
C GLY A 269 -4.43 -3.80 -1.46
N LEU A 270 -3.11 -3.76 -1.62
CA LEU A 270 -2.23 -2.77 -0.99
C LEU A 270 -1.72 -1.74 -2.01
N ASN A 271 -2.28 -1.75 -3.20
CA ASN A 271 -2.00 -0.81 -4.27
C ASN A 271 -3.17 0.16 -4.41
N TRP A 272 -2.91 1.29 -5.02
CA TRP A 272 -3.95 2.17 -5.48
C TRP A 272 -4.05 2.09 -7.01
N LEU A 273 -5.28 2.07 -7.49
CA LEU A 273 -5.64 2.09 -8.90
C LEU A 273 -6.48 3.35 -9.14
N TYR A 274 -6.20 4.06 -10.21
CA TYR A 274 -6.97 5.23 -10.60
C TYR A 274 -7.91 4.92 -11.76
N GLY A 275 -9.15 5.33 -11.71
CA GLY A 275 -10.10 5.17 -12.80
C GLY A 275 -11.54 5.52 -12.43
N GLU A 276 -12.45 5.27 -13.37
CA GLU A 276 -13.90 5.36 -13.20
C GLU A 276 -14.56 3.98 -13.16
N LYS A 277 -13.87 2.98 -13.73
CA LYS A 277 -14.30 1.59 -13.76
C LYS A 277 -13.19 0.69 -13.29
N VAL A 278 -13.53 -0.25 -12.41
CA VAL A 278 -12.63 -1.31 -11.97
C VAL A 278 -12.98 -2.58 -12.72
N ILE A 279 -11.98 -3.18 -13.34
CA ILE A 279 -12.14 -4.33 -14.22
C ILE A 279 -11.51 -5.54 -13.54
N TYR A 280 -12.36 -6.47 -13.14
CA TYR A 280 -11.98 -7.78 -12.63
C TYR A 280 -12.01 -8.79 -13.78
N ARG A 281 -10.87 -9.40 -14.10
CA ARG A 281 -10.78 -10.57 -14.97
C ARG A 281 -10.46 -11.77 -14.08
N MET A 282 -11.21 -12.86 -14.26
CA MET A 282 -11.07 -14.02 -13.37
C MET A 282 -11.41 -15.31 -14.11
N ASP A 283 -10.82 -16.39 -13.61
CA ASP A 283 -11.19 -17.75 -14.01
C ASP A 283 -12.68 -17.96 -13.79
N PRO A 284 -13.41 -18.58 -14.75
CA PRO A 284 -14.85 -18.85 -14.62
C PRO A 284 -15.26 -19.66 -13.40
N ARG A 285 -14.33 -20.39 -12.78
CA ARG A 285 -14.57 -21.18 -11.55
C ARG A 285 -14.61 -20.33 -10.29
N VAL A 286 -14.27 -19.04 -10.37
CA VAL A 286 -14.32 -18.12 -9.23
C VAL A 286 -15.75 -17.67 -8.99
N GLU A 287 -16.30 -18.03 -7.83
CA GLU A 287 -17.55 -17.50 -7.31
C GLU A 287 -17.30 -16.21 -6.54
N VAL A 288 -17.87 -15.12 -6.99
CA VAL A 288 -17.74 -13.81 -6.32
C VAL A 288 -18.82 -13.68 -5.25
N VAL A 289 -18.39 -13.57 -4.00
CA VAL A 289 -19.26 -13.35 -2.83
C VAL A 289 -19.44 -11.85 -2.60
N GLU A 290 -18.36 -11.07 -2.63
CA GLU A 290 -18.39 -9.63 -2.39
C GLU A 290 -17.35 -8.93 -3.25
N LEU A 291 -17.69 -7.74 -3.78
CA LEU A 291 -16.74 -6.79 -4.36
C LEU A 291 -16.94 -5.44 -3.70
N ALA A 292 -15.85 -4.88 -3.21
CA ALA A 292 -15.81 -3.57 -2.59
C ALA A 292 -14.53 -2.83 -3.00
N TYR A 293 -14.42 -1.58 -2.62
CA TYR A 293 -13.20 -0.78 -2.75
C TYR A 293 -13.04 0.16 -1.57
N ARG A 294 -11.79 0.55 -1.31
CA ARG A 294 -11.49 1.68 -0.44
C ARG A 294 -10.99 2.83 -1.31
N GLU A 295 -11.49 4.01 -1.07
CA GLU A 295 -10.93 5.22 -1.67
C GLU A 295 -9.70 5.65 -0.85
N SER A 296 -8.59 5.94 -1.53
CA SER A 296 -7.36 6.40 -0.88
C SER A 296 -7.02 7.82 -1.30
N GLY A 297 -6.47 8.59 -0.38
CA GLY A 297 -6.06 9.97 -0.61
C GLY A 297 -5.42 10.57 0.63
N TYR A 298 -4.95 11.82 0.53
CA TYR A 298 -4.46 12.53 1.70
C TYR A 298 -5.57 12.79 2.71
N ASP A 299 -5.20 12.78 3.98
CA ASP A 299 -6.06 13.27 5.06
C ASP A 299 -6.10 14.79 5.05
N THR A 300 -6.79 15.32 4.06
CA THR A 300 -7.01 16.74 3.89
C THR A 300 -8.46 17.05 3.56
N ARG A 301 -8.87 18.26 3.84
CA ARG A 301 -10.22 18.75 3.55
C ARG A 301 -10.11 20.00 2.71
N VAL A 302 -10.94 20.08 1.69
CA VAL A 302 -11.18 21.35 1.01
C VAL A 302 -12.01 22.23 1.92
N THR A 303 -11.44 23.32 2.37
CA THR A 303 -12.12 24.29 3.25
C THR A 303 -12.69 25.47 2.48
N ALA A 304 -12.32 25.63 1.21
CA ALA A 304 -12.86 26.68 0.35
C ALA A 304 -14.28 26.36 -0.06
N ALA A 305 -15.19 27.27 0.21
CA ALA A 305 -16.55 27.28 -0.33
C ALA A 305 -16.61 28.22 -1.53
N PHE A 306 -17.33 27.81 -2.56
CA PHE A 306 -17.61 28.62 -3.75
C PHE A 306 -19.11 28.57 -4.03
N GLU A 307 -19.71 29.71 -4.23
CA GLU A 307 -21.11 29.86 -4.60
C GLU A 307 -21.22 30.98 -5.63
N SER A 308 -21.98 30.74 -6.70
CA SER A 308 -22.18 31.73 -7.76
C SER A 308 -23.65 31.78 -8.20
N SER A 309 -23.97 32.80 -9.00
CA SER A 309 -25.29 32.89 -9.65
C SER A 309 -25.47 31.90 -10.83
N ASP A 310 -24.43 31.22 -11.25
CA ASP A 310 -24.45 30.20 -12.32
C ASP A 310 -24.11 28.82 -11.76
N PRO A 311 -25.11 27.90 -11.61
CA PRO A 311 -24.88 26.54 -11.11
C PRO A 311 -23.86 25.71 -11.88
N ARG A 312 -23.56 26.09 -13.14
CA ARG A 312 -22.53 25.42 -13.93
C ARG A 312 -21.14 25.73 -13.41
N LEU A 313 -20.91 26.94 -12.89
CA LEU A 313 -19.65 27.33 -12.26
C LEU A 313 -19.48 26.59 -10.93
N ASP A 314 -20.55 26.49 -10.13
CA ASP A 314 -20.52 25.74 -8.88
C ASP A 314 -20.13 24.27 -9.13
N SER A 315 -20.79 23.63 -10.10
CA SER A 315 -20.49 22.24 -10.51
C SER A 315 -19.05 22.09 -11.05
N LEU A 316 -18.52 23.11 -11.77
CA LEU A 316 -17.16 23.09 -12.26
C LEU A 316 -16.15 23.14 -11.11
N VAL A 317 -16.39 24.00 -10.11
CA VAL A 317 -15.51 24.12 -8.94
C VAL A 317 -15.52 22.85 -8.10
N GLU A 318 -16.67 22.24 -7.88
CA GLU A 318 -16.78 20.93 -7.18
C GLU A 318 -15.96 19.85 -7.91
N ARG A 319 -16.06 19.77 -9.22
CA ARG A 319 -15.28 18.82 -10.03
C ARG A 319 -13.79 19.11 -9.98
N ALA A 320 -13.40 20.39 -10.03
CA ALA A 320 -12.00 20.80 -9.92
C ALA A 320 -11.40 20.45 -8.55
N GLN A 321 -12.13 20.71 -7.47
CA GLN A 321 -11.74 20.34 -6.13
C GLN A 321 -11.60 18.82 -5.99
N ARG A 322 -12.54 18.05 -6.52
CA ARG A 322 -12.49 16.59 -6.55
C ARG A 322 -11.28 16.08 -7.32
N THR A 323 -11.01 16.65 -8.49
CA THR A 323 -9.84 16.30 -9.31
C THR A 323 -8.54 16.61 -8.58
N LEU A 324 -8.46 17.75 -7.92
CA LEU A 324 -7.30 18.12 -7.11
C LEU A 324 -7.04 17.07 -6.03
N LEU A 325 -8.04 16.72 -5.21
CA LEU A 325 -7.91 15.70 -4.17
C LEU A 325 -7.47 14.34 -4.72
N MET A 326 -7.99 13.94 -5.89
CA MET A 326 -7.59 12.70 -6.54
C MET A 326 -6.14 12.70 -7.01
N CYS A 327 -5.67 13.83 -7.52
CA CYS A 327 -4.33 13.94 -8.08
C CYS A 327 -3.27 14.28 -7.04
N MET A 328 -3.70 14.66 -5.83
CA MET A 328 -2.77 14.99 -4.74
C MET A 328 -1.98 13.76 -4.31
N ARG A 329 -0.70 13.81 -4.54
CA ARG A 329 0.34 12.96 -3.99
C ARG A 329 1.50 13.88 -3.58
N ASP A 330 2.49 13.37 -2.92
CA ASP A 330 3.68 14.13 -2.49
C ASP A 330 4.66 14.44 -3.65
N ASN A 331 4.23 14.24 -4.86
CA ASN A 331 4.85 14.71 -6.08
C ASN A 331 3.81 15.43 -6.95
N PHE A 332 4.22 16.48 -7.59
CA PHE A 332 3.44 17.22 -8.55
C PHE A 332 3.94 16.98 -9.97
#